data_27668c1c02ff2c1735aa2ff2d52af2f1
#
_entry.id   27668c1c02ff2c1735aa2ff2d52af2f1
#
_cell.length_a   1.000
_cell.length_b   1.000
_cell.length_c   1.000
_cell.angle_alpha   90.00
_cell.angle_beta   90.00
_cell.angle_gamma   90.00
#
_symmetry.space_group_name_H-M   'P 1'
#
loop_
_entity.id
_entity.type
_entity.pdbx_description
1 polymer ?
#
loop_
_entity_poly.entity_id
_entity_poly.type
_entity_poly.pdbx_seq_one_letter_code
_entity_poly.pdbx_strand_id
1 'polypeptide(L)'
;MTWTEEEYVSYLAAERRAYAWVMRRYGGLTATAAGVAAVEWYPYEPPDAPYRGLVFHDEAWHWAMSAIHGDLYMVDHPELAFPCAEYRALD
;
A
#
# COMPACT_ATOMS: atom_id res chain seq x y z
N MET A 1 18.19 -5.07 6.82
CA MET A 1 18.31 -3.67 6.39
C MET A 1 17.90 -2.75 7.53
N THR A 2 18.67 -1.69 7.72
CA THR A 2 18.39 -0.73 8.78
C THR A 2 17.79 0.55 8.18
N TRP A 3 16.66 0.97 8.70
CA TRP A 3 16.01 2.20 8.30
C TRP A 3 16.42 3.31 9.28
N THR A 4 16.73 4.49 8.78
CA THR A 4 16.72 5.65 9.67
C THR A 4 15.27 5.97 9.95
N GLU A 5 14.99 6.62 11.07
CA GLU A 5 13.61 6.97 11.40
C GLU A 5 12.99 7.87 10.32
N GLU A 6 13.76 8.81 9.83
CA GLU A 6 13.30 9.72 8.77
C GLU A 6 12.96 8.97 7.49
N GLU A 7 13.82 8.04 7.08
CA GLU A 7 13.59 7.20 5.90
C GLU A 7 12.33 6.35 6.06
N TYR A 8 12.18 5.72 7.22
CA TYR A 8 11.05 4.85 7.49
C TYR A 8 9.73 5.64 7.42
N VAL A 9 9.66 6.77 8.13
CA VAL A 9 8.45 7.59 8.18
C VAL A 9 8.08 8.11 6.79
N SER A 10 9.07 8.52 6.01
CA SER A 10 8.85 9.01 4.65
C SER A 10 8.32 7.91 3.74
N TYR A 11 8.91 6.73 3.81
CA TYR A 11 8.48 5.59 3.00
C TYR A 11 7.07 5.15 3.39
N LEU A 12 6.81 5.08 4.71
CA LEU A 12 5.50 4.72 5.23
C LEU A 12 4.41 5.67 4.71
N ALA A 13 4.68 6.97 4.75
CA ALA A 13 3.73 7.98 4.28
C ALA A 13 3.43 7.80 2.79
N ALA A 14 4.46 7.53 1.99
CA ALA A 14 4.30 7.33 0.55
C ALA A 14 3.46 6.08 0.25
N GLU A 15 3.73 5.00 0.96
CA GLU A 15 2.99 3.74 0.76
C GLU A 15 1.54 3.86 1.21
N ARG A 16 1.30 4.57 2.29
CA ARG A 16 -0.07 4.86 2.74
C ARG A 16 -0.84 5.66 1.68
N ARG A 17 -0.20 6.66 1.09
CA ARG A 17 -0.85 7.46 0.03
C ARG A 17 -1.19 6.60 -1.18
N ALA A 18 -0.27 5.75 -1.60
CA ALA A 18 -0.47 4.88 -2.75
C ALA A 18 -1.58 3.86 -2.50
N TYR A 19 -1.58 3.26 -1.30
CA TYR A 19 -2.62 2.31 -0.91
C TYR A 19 -4.00 2.98 -0.93
N ALA A 20 -4.10 4.15 -0.31
CA ALA A 20 -5.37 4.88 -0.25
C ALA A 20 -5.84 5.27 -1.66
N TRP A 21 -4.91 5.65 -2.54
CA TRP A 21 -5.26 5.99 -3.92
C TRP A 21 -5.92 4.81 -4.63
N VAL A 22 -5.33 3.61 -4.50
CA VAL A 22 -5.88 2.41 -5.12
C VAL A 22 -7.25 2.06 -4.52
N MET A 23 -7.38 2.15 -3.20
CA MET A 23 -8.65 1.86 -2.53
C MET A 23 -9.77 2.81 -2.98
N ARG A 24 -9.43 4.06 -3.28
CA ARG A 24 -10.40 5.00 -3.82
C ARG A 24 -10.73 4.71 -5.28
N ARG A 25 -9.69 4.50 -6.09
CA ARG A 25 -9.82 4.38 -7.55
C ARG A 25 -10.49 3.07 -7.96
N TYR A 26 -10.14 1.99 -7.29
CA TYR A 26 -10.60 0.64 -7.65
C TYR A 26 -11.50 0.02 -6.60
N GLY A 27 -11.41 0.45 -5.35
CA GLY A 27 -12.21 -0.11 -4.26
C GLY A 27 -13.49 0.66 -3.95
N GLY A 28 -13.66 1.84 -4.54
CA GLY A 28 -14.85 2.65 -4.34
C GLY A 28 -14.96 3.30 -2.97
N LEU A 29 -13.87 3.37 -2.21
CA LEU A 29 -13.89 3.98 -0.89
C LEU A 29 -13.84 5.51 -0.98
N THR A 30 -14.42 6.16 0.04
CA THR A 30 -14.26 7.61 0.20
C THR A 30 -12.82 7.91 0.62
N ALA A 31 -12.42 9.17 0.50
CA ALA A 31 -11.08 9.60 0.93
C ALA A 31 -10.83 9.25 2.39
N THR A 32 -11.80 9.49 3.27
CA THR A 32 -11.68 9.18 4.70
C THR A 32 -11.53 7.68 4.95
N ALA A 33 -12.40 6.88 4.34
CA ALA A 33 -12.34 5.42 4.51
C ALA A 33 -11.04 4.84 3.96
N ALA A 34 -10.58 5.34 2.82
CA ALA A 34 -9.33 4.87 2.22
C ALA A 34 -8.13 5.22 3.10
N GLY A 35 -8.14 6.40 3.70
CA GLY A 35 -7.08 6.81 4.64
C GLY A 35 -7.03 5.91 5.87
N VAL A 36 -8.19 5.58 6.43
CA VAL A 36 -8.27 4.66 7.58
C VAL A 36 -7.75 3.28 7.17
N ALA A 37 -8.17 2.76 6.03
CA ALA A 37 -7.71 1.46 5.54
C ALA A 37 -6.19 1.44 5.37
N ALA A 38 -5.62 2.53 4.86
CA ALA A 38 -4.17 2.62 4.67
C ALA A 38 -3.42 2.58 5.99
N VAL A 39 -3.90 3.28 7.00
CA VAL A 39 -3.26 3.28 8.32
C VAL A 39 -3.39 1.90 8.99
N GLU A 40 -4.51 1.25 8.80
CA GLU A 40 -4.71 -0.09 9.35
C GLU A 40 -3.79 -1.13 8.71
N TRP A 41 -3.56 -1.03 7.40
CA TRP A 41 -2.66 -1.95 6.71
C TRP A 41 -1.19 -1.63 6.98
N TYR A 42 -0.86 -0.35 7.12
CA TYR A 42 0.49 0.14 7.35
C TYR A 42 0.58 0.84 8.72
N PRO A 43 0.45 0.10 9.84
CA PRO A 43 0.62 0.73 11.15
C PRO A 43 2.07 1.17 11.33
N TYR A 44 2.28 2.20 12.14
CA TYR A 44 3.64 2.61 12.48
C TYR A 44 4.31 1.50 13.28
N GLU A 45 5.55 1.18 12.90
CA GLU A 45 6.36 0.20 13.60
C GLU A 45 7.52 0.92 14.28
N PRO A 46 7.72 0.70 15.60
CA PRO A 46 8.85 1.36 16.28
C PRO A 46 10.19 0.80 15.81
N PRO A 47 11.30 1.53 16.07
CA PRO A 47 12.61 1.09 15.59
C PRO A 47 13.05 -0.30 16.05
N ASP A 48 12.56 -0.77 17.20
CA ASP A 48 12.90 -2.08 17.74
C ASP A 48 11.90 -3.19 17.32
N ALA A 49 10.93 -2.87 16.48
CA ALA A 49 9.97 -3.87 16.03
C ALA A 49 10.67 -4.95 15.22
N PRO A 50 10.35 -6.25 15.48
CA PRO A 50 10.91 -7.33 14.66
C PRO A 50 10.41 -7.17 13.22
N TYR A 51 11.34 -7.35 12.28
CA TYR A 51 11.03 -7.28 10.83
C TYR A 51 10.42 -5.93 10.42
N ARG A 52 10.86 -4.85 11.04
CA ARG A 52 10.38 -3.50 10.70
C ARG A 52 10.49 -3.25 9.19
N GLY A 53 9.38 -2.86 8.59
CA GLY A 53 9.36 -2.57 7.15
C GLY A 53 9.17 -3.78 6.25
N LEU A 54 8.96 -4.97 6.82
CA LEU A 54 8.75 -6.17 6.01
C LEU A 54 7.57 -6.02 5.05
N VAL A 55 6.53 -5.29 5.47
CA VAL A 55 5.36 -5.04 4.64
C VAL A 55 5.70 -4.31 3.33
N PHE A 56 6.85 -3.63 3.30
CA PHE A 56 7.29 -2.91 2.11
C PHE A 56 7.92 -3.80 1.03
N HIS A 57 8.03 -5.11 1.27
CA HIS A 57 8.61 -6.02 0.26
C HIS A 57 7.71 -6.15 -0.97
N ASP A 58 6.42 -5.82 -0.84
CA ASP A 58 5.50 -5.71 -1.96
C ASP A 58 4.97 -4.29 -2.06
N GLU A 59 4.56 -3.89 -3.25
CA GLU A 59 4.01 -2.56 -3.48
C GLU A 59 2.62 -2.42 -2.88
N ALA A 60 2.26 -1.18 -2.58
CA ALA A 60 0.91 -0.87 -2.12
C ALA A 60 -0.16 -1.32 -3.12
N TRP A 61 0.13 -1.28 -4.41
CA TRP A 61 -0.77 -1.79 -5.45
C TRP A 61 -1.18 -3.25 -5.17
N HIS A 62 -0.19 -4.10 -4.91
CA HIS A 62 -0.43 -5.51 -4.65
C HIS A 62 -1.32 -5.70 -3.42
N TRP A 63 -0.97 -5.05 -2.33
CA TRP A 63 -1.73 -5.17 -1.09
C TRP A 63 -3.17 -4.67 -1.23
N ALA A 64 -3.35 -3.53 -1.90
CA ALA A 64 -4.68 -2.95 -2.09
C ALA A 64 -5.53 -3.81 -3.02
N MET A 65 -4.95 -4.32 -4.11
CA MET A 65 -5.68 -5.19 -5.03
C MET A 65 -6.07 -6.50 -4.35
N SER A 66 -5.20 -7.05 -3.50
CA SER A 66 -5.54 -8.24 -2.71
C SER A 66 -6.69 -7.96 -1.76
N ALA A 67 -6.73 -6.77 -1.16
CA ALA A 67 -7.80 -6.39 -0.26
C ALA A 67 -9.13 -6.24 -1.00
N ILE A 68 -9.11 -5.73 -2.24
CA ILE A 68 -10.31 -5.48 -3.03
C ILE A 68 -10.85 -6.77 -3.68
N HIS A 69 -9.96 -7.55 -4.30
CA HIS A 69 -10.33 -8.69 -5.14
C HIS A 69 -9.91 -10.05 -4.61
N GLY A 70 -9.12 -10.10 -3.54
CA GLY A 70 -8.57 -11.35 -3.02
C GLY A 70 -7.18 -11.64 -3.57
N ASP A 71 -6.52 -12.64 -2.98
CA ASP A 71 -5.11 -12.93 -3.27
C ASP A 71 -4.85 -13.42 -4.70
N LEU A 72 -5.89 -13.90 -5.37
CA LEU A 72 -5.77 -14.38 -6.74
C LEU A 72 -6.17 -13.33 -7.77
N TYR A 73 -6.13 -12.05 -7.41
CA TYR A 73 -6.56 -10.99 -8.32
C TYR A 73 -5.81 -11.00 -9.65
N MET A 74 -4.56 -11.41 -9.65
CA MET A 74 -3.75 -11.47 -10.88
C MET A 74 -4.25 -12.51 -11.87
N VAL A 75 -4.93 -13.55 -11.36
CA VAL A 75 -5.53 -14.60 -12.18
C VAL A 75 -6.92 -14.16 -12.66
N ASP A 76 -7.73 -13.63 -11.74
CA ASP A 76 -9.11 -13.22 -12.05
C ASP A 76 -9.17 -11.93 -12.85
N HIS A 77 -8.19 -11.05 -12.65
CA HIS A 77 -8.10 -9.75 -13.31
C HIS A 77 -6.68 -9.53 -13.83
N PRO A 78 -6.27 -10.24 -14.89
CA PRO A 78 -4.89 -10.14 -15.39
C PRO A 78 -4.50 -8.73 -15.83
N GLU A 79 -5.48 -7.88 -16.17
CA GLU A 79 -5.21 -6.47 -16.51
C GLU A 79 -4.71 -5.68 -15.29
N LEU A 80 -4.92 -6.19 -14.07
CA LEU A 80 -4.48 -5.54 -12.83
C LEU A 80 -3.18 -6.14 -12.29
N ALA A 81 -2.57 -7.08 -13.00
CA ALA A 81 -1.33 -7.72 -12.54
C ALA A 81 -0.18 -6.71 -12.40
N PHE A 82 -0.19 -5.65 -13.20
CA PHE A 82 0.80 -4.59 -13.14
C PHE A 82 0.13 -3.24 -12.90
N PRO A 83 0.74 -2.37 -12.10
CA PRO A 83 0.16 -1.05 -11.84
C PRO A 83 -0.01 -0.22 -13.10
N CYS A 84 -1.06 0.58 -13.12
CA CYS A 84 -1.32 1.50 -14.23
C CYS A 84 -0.36 2.70 -14.19
N ALA A 85 -0.33 3.44 -15.30
CA ALA A 85 0.56 4.62 -15.41
C ALA A 85 0.24 5.67 -14.35
N GLU A 86 -1.03 5.86 -14.03
CA GLU A 86 -1.44 6.83 -13.01
C GLU A 86 -0.86 6.49 -11.64
N TYR A 87 -0.86 5.21 -11.27
CA TYR A 87 -0.23 4.76 -10.02
C TYR A 87 1.28 5.02 -10.06
N ARG A 88 1.93 4.70 -11.18
CA ARG A 88 3.38 4.91 -11.31
C ARG A 88 3.77 6.38 -11.23
N ALA A 89 2.85 7.28 -11.52
CA ALA A 89 3.08 8.72 -11.45
C ALA A 89 2.87 9.29 -10.04
N LEU A 90 2.36 8.50 -9.11
CA LEU A 90 2.24 8.91 -7.72
C LEU A 90 3.63 9.06 -7.13
N ASP A 91 3.96 10.15 -6.57
CA ASP A 91 5.13 10.30 -5.92
C ASP A 91 5.77 11.15 -5.44
#